data_5636e7609b2bcf36481074cfab664e48
#
_entry.id   5636e7609b2bcf36481074cfab664e48
#
_cell.length_a   1.000
_cell.length_b   1.000
_cell.length_c   1.000
_cell.angle_alpha   90.00
_cell.angle_beta   90.00
_cell.angle_gamma   90.00
#
_symmetry.space_group_name_H-M   'P 1'
#
loop_
_entity.id
_entity.type
_entity.pdbx_description
1 polymer ?
#
loop_
_entity_poly.entity_id
_entity_poly.type
_entity_poly.pdbx_seq_one_letter_code
_entity_poly.pdbx_strand_id
1 'polypeptide(L)'
;MKTTHRALLITATQLLAIEAGAEPATTFSPSPGWALDKAPAVPAPAAPGSKNPADPAAYEEVKMEFGIAPGPFEPTWDSINQHYPGTPEWFNQAKFGVFVHWGPQASGRSGDWYARKLYREGEAPAENHRRNFGHPSEFGYKDVLNAWKAPKWDAAALTQSFHDAGMRFMMVVGVHHDNYDLWDSTYNPWNSVNVGPKKDMIGEWSKEAKKRDMRFCITFHHEYSWWWWADAYRADQHGPKAGVPYDGHLTLADGVGKWWEGLDPRLLYNINLGEYTDGTGKSVTEIAFGQKGIFQDHQDYAKWYAERWALRIMDAIDKYDPDMFYTDGNSPEPFSATLSGSGFKCDAGRRVVAHFYNRSLAKHGKVDTLALIKFQAGNPSVGMTYEVNVPNQIMTDQPWIGENPIGDWYYGPNYTYNAVNLVRSLIEYISRGGNYACAVPIDPEGGMDPECVAMLKDMGAWMKVNGDAVYGSKAWHKWGEGNVVMPNGPLSQHQVDTPYTAADIRFTEKDGKVYAWLMAWPEDGMVTIRSLATAAGDVTSVRLLGDEGSRKFQQTAEGLTLTLVKQPCQYAWCLEVSGKNLKPAP
;
A
#
# COMPACT_ATOMS: atom_id res chain seq x y z
N MET A 1 -27.70 -4.62 -46.96
CA MET A 1 -27.74 -5.27 -45.65
C MET A 1 -27.54 -4.20 -44.61
N LYS A 2 -28.60 -3.87 -43.90
CA LYS A 2 -28.62 -2.77 -42.90
C LYS A 2 -28.27 -3.35 -41.53
N THR A 3 -27.14 -2.94 -40.97
CA THR A 3 -26.75 -3.25 -39.59
C THR A 3 -27.32 -2.18 -38.67
N THR A 4 -28.30 -2.58 -37.87
CA THR A 4 -28.97 -1.77 -36.87
C THR A 4 -28.10 -1.70 -35.59
N HIS A 5 -27.60 -0.53 -35.27
CA HIS A 5 -27.04 -0.23 -33.95
C HIS A 5 -28.20 -0.10 -32.94
N ARG A 6 -28.26 -1.01 -31.99
CA ARG A 6 -29.08 -0.82 -30.79
C ARG A 6 -28.32 0.06 -29.81
N ALA A 7 -28.74 1.31 -29.72
CA ALA A 7 -28.37 2.18 -28.59
C ALA A 7 -29.14 1.67 -27.37
N LEU A 8 -28.42 1.26 -26.34
CA LEU A 8 -28.99 1.03 -25.00
C LEU A 8 -29.24 2.39 -24.37
N LEU A 9 -30.51 2.80 -24.30
CA LEU A 9 -30.94 3.87 -23.44
C LEU A 9 -30.83 3.38 -21.98
N ILE A 10 -29.84 3.85 -21.24
CA ILE A 10 -29.85 3.77 -19.79
C ILE A 10 -30.76 4.91 -19.32
N THR A 11 -31.94 4.54 -18.86
CA THR A 11 -32.88 5.43 -18.21
C THR A 11 -32.27 5.98 -16.93
N ALA A 12 -32.04 7.28 -16.95
CA ALA A 12 -31.78 8.08 -15.75
C ALA A 12 -33.05 8.07 -14.88
N THR A 13 -33.05 7.29 -13.84
CA THR A 13 -34.06 7.42 -12.77
C THR A 13 -33.43 6.91 -11.47
N GLN A 14 -32.94 7.84 -10.72
CA GLN A 14 -33.01 8.07 -9.29
C GLN A 14 -31.89 9.03 -8.88
N LEU A 15 -32.07 10.31 -9.23
CA LEU A 15 -31.58 11.37 -8.36
C LEU A 15 -32.41 11.25 -7.07
N LEU A 16 -31.87 10.55 -6.07
CA LEU A 16 -32.22 10.84 -4.69
C LEU A 16 -31.71 12.24 -4.41
N ALA A 17 -32.60 13.23 -4.45
CA ALA A 17 -32.40 14.47 -3.75
C ALA A 17 -32.16 14.08 -2.28
N ILE A 18 -30.91 14.09 -1.86
CA ILE A 18 -30.56 14.10 -0.46
C ILE A 18 -30.97 15.51 -0.01
N GLU A 19 -32.22 15.64 0.46
CA GLU A 19 -32.55 16.73 1.38
C GLU A 19 -31.51 16.58 2.49
N ALA A 20 -30.60 17.54 2.55
CA ALA A 20 -29.72 17.75 3.68
C ALA A 20 -30.60 18.13 4.88
N GLY A 21 -31.22 17.13 5.50
CA GLY A 21 -31.68 17.25 6.86
C GLY A 21 -30.44 17.53 7.68
N ALA A 22 -30.31 18.78 8.15
CA ALA A 22 -29.28 19.16 9.09
C ALA A 22 -29.42 18.24 10.31
N GLU A 23 -28.59 17.21 10.41
CA GLU A 23 -28.40 16.52 11.68
C GLU A 23 -27.96 17.58 12.69
N PRO A 24 -28.49 17.56 13.93
CA PRO A 24 -28.11 18.53 14.94
C PRO A 24 -26.59 18.46 15.09
N ALA A 25 -25.94 19.64 15.02
CA ALA A 25 -24.50 19.77 15.19
C ALA A 25 -24.08 19.03 16.47
N THR A 26 -23.41 17.91 16.33
CA THR A 26 -22.77 17.23 17.46
C THR A 26 -21.60 18.12 17.83
N THR A 27 -21.72 18.87 18.94
CA THR A 27 -20.60 19.63 19.49
C THR A 27 -19.45 18.66 19.78
N PHE A 28 -18.41 18.75 18.98
CA PHE A 28 -17.23 17.94 19.13
C PHE A 28 -16.36 18.52 20.25
N SER A 29 -16.11 17.74 21.30
CA SER A 29 -15.13 18.10 22.33
C SER A 29 -13.78 17.51 21.96
N PRO A 30 -12.75 18.35 21.69
CA PRO A 30 -11.43 17.84 21.35
C PRO A 30 -10.87 16.98 22.47
N SER A 31 -10.32 15.82 22.10
CA SER A 31 -9.48 15.01 22.98
C SER A 31 -8.24 15.80 23.41
N PRO A 32 -7.74 15.69 24.66
CA PRO A 32 -6.63 16.50 25.17
C PRO A 32 -5.32 16.40 24.40
N GLY A 33 -5.18 15.41 23.52
CA GLY A 33 -3.93 15.12 22.82
C GLY A 33 -3.64 15.91 21.54
N TRP A 34 -4.59 16.73 21.01
CA TRP A 34 -4.41 17.32 19.69
C TRP A 34 -4.80 18.80 19.57
N ALA A 35 -4.57 19.53 20.62
CA ALA A 35 -4.74 20.96 20.64
C ALA A 35 -3.88 21.66 19.59
N LEU A 36 -4.51 22.35 18.64
CA LEU A 36 -3.86 23.23 17.66
C LEU A 36 -3.15 24.41 18.31
N ASP A 37 -3.51 24.75 19.54
CA ASP A 37 -2.84 25.76 20.35
C ASP A 37 -1.35 25.48 20.58
N LYS A 38 -0.92 24.23 20.38
CA LYS A 38 0.50 23.83 20.34
C LYS A 38 1.11 23.81 18.94
N ALA A 39 0.30 23.92 17.89
CA ALA A 39 0.83 24.04 16.54
C ALA A 39 1.56 25.38 16.42
N PRO A 40 2.81 25.40 15.94
CA PRO A 40 3.46 26.65 15.66
C PRO A 40 2.66 27.46 14.65
N ALA A 41 2.77 28.78 14.74
CA ALA A 41 2.17 29.65 13.72
C ALA A 41 2.73 29.21 12.37
N VAL A 42 1.83 28.98 11.40
CA VAL A 42 2.24 28.67 10.02
C VAL A 42 3.01 29.89 9.51
N PRO A 43 4.31 29.76 9.18
CA PRO A 43 5.08 30.91 8.67
C PRO A 43 4.43 31.41 7.37
N ALA A 44 4.62 32.71 7.11
CA ALA A 44 4.25 33.24 5.79
C ALA A 44 4.99 32.46 4.70
N PRO A 45 4.37 32.23 3.53
CA PRO A 45 5.06 31.62 2.40
C PRO A 45 6.39 32.31 2.14
N ALA A 46 7.44 31.54 1.87
CA ALA A 46 8.74 32.11 1.54
C ALA A 46 8.61 33.06 0.35
N ALA A 47 9.30 34.20 0.41
CA ALA A 47 9.27 35.15 -0.71
C ALA A 47 9.70 34.47 -2.01
N PRO A 48 9.09 34.79 -3.15
CA PRO A 48 9.51 34.27 -4.44
C PRO A 48 11.03 34.47 -4.63
N GLY A 49 11.77 33.38 -4.90
CA GLY A 49 13.22 33.41 -5.05
C GLY A 49 14.04 33.19 -3.79
N SER A 50 13.42 32.93 -2.62
CA SER A 50 14.17 32.46 -1.45
C SER A 50 14.85 31.13 -1.78
N LYS A 51 16.17 31.06 -1.59
CA LYS A 51 16.95 29.86 -1.87
C LYS A 51 16.78 28.88 -0.71
N ASN A 52 16.28 27.71 -1.01
CA ASN A 52 16.37 26.59 -0.11
C ASN A 52 17.81 26.09 -0.01
N PRO A 53 18.30 25.77 1.17
CA PRO A 53 19.56 25.05 1.30
C PRO A 53 19.43 23.69 0.64
N ALA A 54 20.30 23.44 -0.31
CA ALA A 54 20.19 22.31 -1.23
C ALA A 54 20.63 20.97 -0.64
N ASP A 55 21.27 20.94 0.54
CA ASP A 55 21.88 19.72 1.08
C ASP A 55 21.24 19.25 2.40
N PRO A 56 20.42 18.18 2.37
CA PRO A 56 19.88 17.57 3.58
C PRO A 56 20.94 17.06 4.56
N ALA A 57 22.17 16.77 4.09
CA ALA A 57 23.27 16.35 4.95
C ALA A 57 23.74 17.48 5.88
N ALA A 58 23.43 18.74 5.55
CA ALA A 58 23.76 19.90 6.40
C ALA A 58 22.80 20.07 7.59
N TYR A 59 21.67 19.34 7.64
CA TYR A 59 20.73 19.45 8.76
C TYR A 59 21.17 18.60 9.94
N GLU A 60 21.20 19.22 11.12
CA GLU A 60 21.32 18.47 12.37
C GLU A 60 20.03 17.68 12.64
N GLU A 61 20.21 16.47 13.12
CA GLU A 61 19.08 15.64 13.50
C GLU A 61 18.48 16.11 14.82
N VAL A 62 17.18 16.38 14.80
CA VAL A 62 16.42 16.74 16.01
C VAL A 62 15.98 15.47 16.72
N LYS A 63 16.35 15.35 18.00
CA LYS A 63 15.79 14.31 18.88
C LYS A 63 14.40 14.74 19.34
N MET A 64 13.44 13.89 19.05
CA MET A 64 12.04 14.12 19.48
C MET A 64 11.90 13.83 20.98
N GLU A 65 10.92 14.47 21.62
CA GLU A 65 10.78 14.40 23.09
C GLU A 65 9.67 13.46 23.57
N PHE A 66 8.78 12.98 22.66
CA PHE A 66 7.73 12.04 23.04
C PHE A 66 8.29 10.68 23.48
N GLY A 67 7.63 10.08 24.49
CA GLY A 67 8.02 8.79 25.04
C GLY A 67 7.70 7.61 24.13
N ILE A 68 8.42 6.50 24.33
CA ILE A 68 8.15 5.20 23.69
C ILE A 68 7.90 4.13 24.77
N ALA A 69 7.37 2.97 24.38
CA ALA A 69 7.22 1.85 25.29
C ALA A 69 8.57 1.43 25.91
N PRO A 70 8.61 1.10 27.20
CA PRO A 70 9.84 0.65 27.86
C PRO A 70 10.28 -0.71 27.29
N GLY A 71 11.59 -0.89 27.16
CA GLY A 71 12.19 -2.12 26.68
C GLY A 71 13.63 -1.91 26.21
N PRO A 72 14.27 -2.93 25.62
CA PRO A 72 15.65 -2.86 25.18
C PRO A 72 15.87 -2.04 23.90
N PHE A 73 14.82 -1.81 23.10
CA PHE A 73 14.93 -1.07 21.86
C PHE A 73 14.90 0.43 22.13
N GLU A 74 16.03 1.08 21.91
CA GLU A 74 16.15 2.52 21.90
C GLU A 74 15.98 3.09 20.48
N PRO A 75 15.64 4.40 20.31
CA PRO A 75 15.36 4.99 19.01
C PRO A 75 16.63 5.27 18.18
N THR A 76 17.48 4.26 18.04
CA THR A 76 18.69 4.26 17.21
C THR A 76 18.78 2.99 16.40
N TRP A 77 19.28 3.06 15.18
CA TRP A 77 19.45 1.85 14.36
C TRP A 77 20.40 0.85 15.00
N ASP A 78 21.43 1.29 15.70
CA ASP A 78 22.35 0.41 16.41
C ASP A 78 21.62 -0.44 17.46
N SER A 79 20.80 0.19 18.31
CA SER A 79 20.01 -0.54 19.30
C SER A 79 18.96 -1.45 18.65
N ILE A 80 18.25 -0.95 17.64
CA ILE A 80 17.23 -1.73 16.92
C ILE A 80 17.87 -2.97 16.28
N ASN A 81 18.97 -2.81 15.56
CA ASN A 81 19.67 -3.91 14.89
C ASN A 81 20.28 -4.91 15.90
N GLN A 82 20.78 -4.42 17.02
CA GLN A 82 21.36 -5.28 18.06
C GLN A 82 20.32 -6.20 18.72
N HIS A 83 19.11 -5.71 18.94
CA HIS A 83 18.08 -6.42 19.71
C HIS A 83 17.04 -7.13 18.85
N TYR A 84 16.97 -6.84 17.54
CA TYR A 84 16.02 -7.50 16.65
C TYR A 84 16.39 -8.96 16.40
N PRO A 85 15.50 -9.92 16.69
CA PRO A 85 15.84 -11.35 16.62
C PRO A 85 15.87 -11.92 15.21
N GLY A 86 15.53 -11.12 14.21
CA GLY A 86 15.36 -11.53 12.82
C GLY A 86 13.90 -11.59 12.37
N THR A 87 13.71 -11.83 11.09
CA THR A 87 12.37 -11.89 10.47
C THR A 87 11.48 -12.95 11.13
N PRO A 88 10.26 -12.60 11.58
CA PRO A 88 9.34 -13.56 12.17
C PRO A 88 9.04 -14.73 11.24
N GLU A 89 8.98 -15.95 11.79
CA GLU A 89 8.73 -17.17 10.99
C GLU A 89 7.42 -17.10 10.20
N TRP A 90 6.36 -16.56 10.80
CA TRP A 90 5.07 -16.41 10.12
C TRP A 90 5.18 -15.58 8.84
N PHE A 91 6.09 -14.58 8.79
CA PHE A 91 6.30 -13.77 7.59
C PHE A 91 6.89 -14.63 6.46
N ASN A 92 7.87 -15.48 6.78
CA ASN A 92 8.47 -16.41 5.83
C ASN A 92 7.45 -17.44 5.31
N GLN A 93 6.45 -17.79 6.13
CA GLN A 93 5.41 -18.78 5.79
C GLN A 93 4.27 -18.18 4.97
N ALA A 94 3.88 -16.95 5.20
CA ALA A 94 2.64 -16.37 4.70
C ALA A 94 2.58 -16.21 3.18
N LYS A 95 3.63 -15.74 2.53
CA LYS A 95 3.86 -15.55 1.08
C LYS A 95 2.85 -14.70 0.31
N PHE A 96 1.56 -14.79 0.60
CA PHE A 96 0.51 -14.12 -0.16
C PHE A 96 -0.47 -13.40 0.77
N GLY A 97 -0.75 -12.13 0.47
CA GLY A 97 -1.65 -11.27 1.22
C GLY A 97 -2.42 -10.30 0.34
N VAL A 98 -3.32 -9.56 0.99
CA VAL A 98 -4.07 -8.46 0.39
C VAL A 98 -3.54 -7.13 0.88
N PHE A 99 -3.53 -6.13 0.00
CA PHE A 99 -3.36 -4.74 0.36
C PHE A 99 -4.69 -4.00 0.15
N VAL A 100 -5.30 -3.52 1.21
CA VAL A 100 -6.59 -2.84 1.17
C VAL A 100 -6.35 -1.32 1.12
N HIS A 101 -6.28 -0.77 -0.10
CA HIS A 101 -6.32 0.67 -0.35
C HIS A 101 -7.78 1.11 -0.49
N TRP A 102 -8.40 1.42 0.64
CA TRP A 102 -9.79 1.80 0.66
C TRP A 102 -10.09 2.82 1.75
N GLY A 103 -10.97 3.74 1.43
CA GLY A 103 -11.36 4.84 2.27
C GLY A 103 -12.14 5.89 1.45
N PRO A 104 -12.32 7.11 1.96
CA PRO A 104 -13.15 8.13 1.32
C PRO A 104 -12.65 8.57 -0.07
N GLN A 105 -11.37 8.39 -0.38
CA GLN A 105 -10.85 8.65 -1.73
C GLN A 105 -11.54 7.80 -2.81
N ALA A 106 -12.03 6.61 -2.47
CA ALA A 106 -12.80 5.78 -3.38
C ALA A 106 -14.08 6.47 -3.87
N SER A 107 -14.64 7.44 -3.11
CA SER A 107 -15.85 8.18 -3.49
C SER A 107 -15.73 8.92 -4.81
N GLY A 108 -14.53 9.30 -5.19
CA GLY A 108 -14.26 9.94 -6.48
C GLY A 108 -14.37 8.99 -7.68
N ARG A 109 -14.31 7.68 -7.47
CA ARG A 109 -14.24 6.67 -8.55
C ARG A 109 -13.24 7.04 -9.64
N SER A 110 -12.13 7.64 -9.24
CA SER A 110 -11.14 8.28 -10.12
C SER A 110 -9.71 7.80 -9.84
N GLY A 111 -9.57 6.68 -9.15
CA GLY A 111 -8.29 6.11 -8.79
C GLY A 111 -7.58 6.88 -7.67
N ASP A 112 -6.27 6.69 -7.61
CA ASP A 112 -5.44 7.24 -6.55
C ASP A 112 -5.31 8.77 -6.61
N TRP A 113 -5.12 9.38 -5.42
CA TRP A 113 -4.97 10.81 -5.21
C TRP A 113 -6.18 11.67 -5.58
N TYR A 114 -7.36 11.08 -5.69
CA TYR A 114 -8.59 11.85 -5.92
C TYR A 114 -8.73 13.03 -4.95
N ALA A 115 -8.45 12.84 -3.67
CA ALA A 115 -8.55 13.87 -2.65
C ALA A 115 -7.74 15.15 -2.98
N ARG A 116 -6.60 15.01 -3.66
CA ARG A 116 -5.79 16.12 -4.15
C ARG A 116 -6.24 16.59 -5.53
N LYS A 117 -6.48 15.65 -6.43
CA LYS A 117 -6.78 15.94 -7.84
C LYS A 117 -8.13 16.63 -8.04
N LEU A 118 -9.08 16.50 -7.10
CA LEU A 118 -10.37 17.21 -7.17
C LEU A 118 -10.22 18.75 -7.15
N TYR A 119 -9.08 19.27 -6.65
CA TYR A 119 -8.73 20.68 -6.62
C TYR A 119 -7.91 21.16 -7.83
N ARG A 120 -7.68 20.30 -8.82
CA ARG A 120 -6.89 20.61 -10.01
C ARG A 120 -7.79 20.85 -11.20
N GLU A 121 -8.11 22.13 -11.44
CA GLU A 121 -8.94 22.56 -12.57
C GLU A 121 -8.48 21.91 -13.89
N GLY A 122 -9.43 21.37 -14.65
CA GLY A 122 -9.17 20.72 -15.96
C GLY A 122 -8.70 19.27 -15.90
N GLU A 123 -8.33 18.72 -14.73
CA GLU A 123 -8.06 17.30 -14.62
C GLU A 123 -9.36 16.48 -14.52
N ALA A 124 -9.35 15.26 -15.06
CA ALA A 124 -10.54 14.41 -15.08
C ALA A 124 -11.15 14.13 -13.69
N PRO A 125 -10.38 13.91 -12.61
CA PRO A 125 -10.93 13.79 -11.26
C PRO A 125 -11.64 15.04 -10.76
N ALA A 126 -11.14 16.24 -11.09
CA ALA A 126 -11.76 17.51 -10.72
C ALA A 126 -13.09 17.70 -11.45
N GLU A 127 -13.14 17.43 -12.74
CA GLU A 127 -14.36 17.51 -13.54
C GLU A 127 -15.40 16.48 -13.09
N ASN A 128 -14.96 15.28 -12.72
CA ASN A 128 -15.82 14.25 -12.15
C ASN A 128 -16.40 14.69 -10.79
N HIS A 129 -15.57 15.29 -9.95
CA HIS A 129 -16.00 15.84 -8.65
C HIS A 129 -17.08 16.92 -8.83
N ARG A 130 -16.84 17.90 -9.71
CA ARG A 130 -17.79 18.98 -9.98
C ARG A 130 -19.15 18.48 -10.45
N ARG A 131 -19.17 17.45 -11.29
CA ARG A 131 -20.43 16.84 -11.77
C ARG A 131 -21.21 16.12 -10.68
N ASN A 132 -20.51 15.44 -9.77
CA ASN A 132 -21.15 14.56 -8.80
C ASN A 132 -21.40 15.22 -7.45
N PHE A 133 -20.58 16.20 -7.06
CA PHE A 133 -20.59 16.79 -5.74
C PHE A 133 -20.72 18.33 -5.76
N GLY A 134 -20.37 18.97 -6.85
CA GLY A 134 -20.35 20.42 -6.96
C GLY A 134 -18.94 21.01 -6.90
N HIS A 135 -18.87 22.33 -6.80
CA HIS A 135 -17.58 23.04 -6.80
C HIS A 135 -16.83 22.87 -5.47
N PRO A 136 -15.49 22.69 -5.46
CA PRO A 136 -14.73 22.44 -4.23
C PRO A 136 -14.77 23.57 -3.19
N SER A 137 -15.17 24.79 -3.56
CA SER A 137 -15.41 25.87 -2.59
C SER A 137 -16.70 25.69 -1.78
N GLU A 138 -17.62 24.84 -2.22
CA GLU A 138 -18.92 24.58 -1.59
C GLU A 138 -19.00 23.17 -1.04
N PHE A 139 -18.43 22.22 -1.77
CA PHE A 139 -18.34 20.81 -1.39
C PHE A 139 -16.94 20.32 -1.68
N GLY A 140 -16.04 20.49 -0.73
CA GLY A 140 -14.66 20.05 -0.85
C GLY A 140 -14.43 18.67 -0.21
N TYR A 141 -13.16 18.30 -0.01
CA TYR A 141 -12.84 16.96 0.46
C TYR A 141 -13.39 16.65 1.87
N LYS A 142 -13.41 17.63 2.79
CA LYS A 142 -14.05 17.42 4.11
C LYS A 142 -15.51 16.99 3.99
N ASP A 143 -16.22 17.50 2.97
CA ASP A 143 -17.62 17.14 2.72
C ASP A 143 -17.74 15.75 2.12
N VAL A 144 -16.76 15.34 1.27
CA VAL A 144 -16.63 13.96 0.81
C VAL A 144 -16.43 13.00 1.99
N LEU A 145 -15.58 13.37 2.97
CA LEU A 145 -15.39 12.57 4.20
C LEU A 145 -16.71 12.34 4.92
N ASN A 146 -17.50 13.43 5.10
CA ASN A 146 -18.78 13.31 5.78
C ASN A 146 -19.81 12.53 4.95
N ALA A 147 -19.82 12.68 3.65
CA ALA A 147 -20.75 11.97 2.76
C ALA A 147 -20.44 10.48 2.62
N TRP A 148 -19.18 10.08 2.81
CA TRP A 148 -18.77 8.69 2.71
C TRP A 148 -19.27 7.87 3.90
N LYS A 149 -20.22 6.95 3.66
CA LYS A 149 -20.87 6.12 4.70
C LYS A 149 -20.58 4.64 4.61
N ALA A 150 -20.03 4.17 3.48
CA ALA A 150 -19.71 2.76 3.22
C ALA A 150 -20.86 1.80 3.64
N PRO A 151 -22.08 1.95 3.12
CA PRO A 151 -23.25 1.25 3.64
C PRO A 151 -23.26 -0.26 3.38
N LYS A 152 -22.45 -0.74 2.43
CA LYS A 152 -22.32 -2.17 2.09
C LYS A 152 -21.09 -2.82 2.72
N TRP A 153 -20.28 -2.03 3.43
CA TRP A 153 -19.04 -2.57 4.00
C TRP A 153 -19.31 -3.61 5.08
N ASP A 154 -18.78 -4.78 4.82
CA ASP A 154 -18.79 -5.93 5.72
C ASP A 154 -17.36 -6.48 5.82
N ALA A 155 -16.66 -6.11 6.88
CA ALA A 155 -15.28 -6.55 7.13
C ALA A 155 -15.17 -8.08 7.19
N ALA A 156 -16.19 -8.76 7.74
CA ALA A 156 -16.16 -10.21 7.87
C ALA A 156 -16.27 -10.90 6.50
N ALA A 157 -17.19 -10.47 5.65
CA ALA A 157 -17.39 -11.03 4.31
C ALA A 157 -16.17 -10.77 3.40
N LEU A 158 -15.62 -9.56 3.42
CA LEU A 158 -14.44 -9.21 2.63
C LEU A 158 -13.21 -9.99 3.08
N THR A 159 -12.94 -10.06 4.40
CA THR A 159 -11.81 -10.82 4.93
C THR A 159 -11.95 -12.32 4.62
N GLN A 160 -13.19 -12.85 4.65
CA GLN A 160 -13.43 -14.24 4.23
C GLN A 160 -13.08 -14.46 2.76
N SER A 161 -13.46 -13.55 1.89
CA SER A 161 -13.15 -13.64 0.46
C SER A 161 -11.64 -13.64 0.21
N PHE A 162 -10.88 -12.82 0.94
CA PHE A 162 -9.41 -12.77 0.85
C PHE A 162 -8.77 -14.06 1.38
N HIS A 163 -9.23 -14.55 2.53
CA HIS A 163 -8.75 -15.81 3.10
C HIS A 163 -9.02 -16.98 2.15
N ASP A 164 -10.22 -17.07 1.54
CA ASP A 164 -10.61 -18.12 0.60
C ASP A 164 -9.81 -18.06 -0.71
N ALA A 165 -9.37 -16.85 -1.10
CA ALA A 165 -8.43 -16.66 -2.21
C ALA A 165 -7.00 -17.15 -1.89
N GLY A 166 -6.73 -17.58 -0.65
CA GLY A 166 -5.43 -18.08 -0.21
C GLY A 166 -4.53 -17.03 0.44
N MET A 167 -5.02 -15.84 0.74
CA MET A 167 -4.25 -14.80 1.42
C MET A 167 -4.10 -15.12 2.91
N ARG A 168 -2.93 -14.82 3.49
CA ARG A 168 -2.58 -15.15 4.87
C ARG A 168 -2.20 -13.92 5.70
N PHE A 169 -2.09 -12.76 5.07
CA PHE A 169 -1.94 -11.49 5.76
C PHE A 169 -2.75 -10.39 5.07
N MET A 170 -3.09 -9.35 5.82
CA MET A 170 -3.81 -8.18 5.34
C MET A 170 -3.00 -6.93 5.69
N MET A 171 -2.71 -6.12 4.69
CA MET A 171 -2.24 -4.76 4.83
C MET A 171 -3.42 -3.82 4.59
N VAL A 172 -3.79 -3.04 5.57
CA VAL A 172 -4.96 -2.15 5.48
C VAL A 172 -4.52 -0.71 5.72
N VAL A 173 -4.91 0.18 4.82
CA VAL A 173 -4.65 1.62 5.00
C VAL A 173 -5.34 2.12 6.26
N GLY A 174 -4.55 2.54 7.24
CA GLY A 174 -5.02 3.25 8.42
C GLY A 174 -5.25 4.73 8.12
N VAL A 175 -4.29 5.34 7.43
CA VAL A 175 -4.38 6.71 6.93
C VAL A 175 -3.60 6.82 5.63
N HIS A 176 -4.20 7.49 4.63
CA HIS A 176 -3.51 7.83 3.39
C HIS A 176 -3.01 9.29 3.41
N HIS A 177 -2.49 9.78 2.29
CA HIS A 177 -2.06 11.19 2.15
C HIS A 177 -3.18 12.19 2.41
N ASP A 178 -4.43 11.74 2.35
CA ASP A 178 -5.63 12.55 2.63
C ASP A 178 -5.80 12.92 4.12
N ASN A 179 -4.92 12.42 4.99
CA ASN A 179 -4.83 12.78 6.40
C ASN A 179 -6.08 12.42 7.24
N TYR A 180 -6.88 11.45 6.77
CA TYR A 180 -8.07 10.97 7.45
C TYR A 180 -7.84 9.59 8.04
N ASP A 181 -7.97 9.45 9.37
CA ASP A 181 -7.71 8.21 10.08
C ASP A 181 -8.90 7.26 10.03
N LEU A 182 -8.66 6.00 9.63
CA LEU A 182 -9.71 4.97 9.57
C LEU A 182 -9.90 4.21 10.90
N TRP A 183 -9.46 4.81 12.02
CA TRP A 183 -9.64 4.28 13.38
C TRP A 183 -10.06 5.37 14.35
N ASP A 184 -10.40 4.99 15.58
CA ASP A 184 -10.66 5.90 16.70
C ASP A 184 -9.35 6.54 17.17
N SER A 185 -8.86 7.50 16.37
CA SER A 185 -7.58 8.16 16.60
C SER A 185 -7.63 9.13 17.76
N THR A 186 -6.70 8.98 18.72
CA THR A 186 -6.53 9.91 19.85
C THR A 186 -5.95 11.25 19.41
N TYR A 187 -5.16 11.26 18.31
CA TYR A 187 -4.37 12.42 17.90
C TYR A 187 -4.87 13.13 16.65
N ASN A 188 -5.98 12.68 16.05
CA ASN A 188 -6.57 13.30 14.88
C ASN A 188 -8.10 13.26 14.95
N PRO A 189 -8.79 14.41 14.99
CA PRO A 189 -10.25 14.47 15.02
C PRO A 189 -10.91 14.07 13.70
N TRP A 190 -10.17 14.24 12.61
CA TRP A 190 -10.62 13.84 11.28
C TRP A 190 -10.40 12.33 11.12
N ASN A 191 -11.31 11.56 11.73
CA ASN A 191 -11.25 10.10 11.73
C ASN A 191 -12.63 9.47 11.49
N SER A 192 -12.64 8.17 11.16
CA SER A 192 -13.84 7.44 10.76
C SER A 192 -14.89 7.25 11.87
N VAL A 193 -14.52 7.46 13.12
CA VAL A 193 -15.47 7.47 14.25
C VAL A 193 -16.17 8.81 14.38
N ASN A 194 -15.47 9.90 14.13
CA ASN A 194 -16.01 11.27 14.26
C ASN A 194 -16.70 11.77 12.99
N VAL A 195 -16.26 11.34 11.81
CA VAL A 195 -16.74 11.83 10.50
C VAL A 195 -17.03 10.63 9.60
N GLY A 196 -17.96 10.73 8.69
CA GLY A 196 -18.24 9.70 7.71
C GLY A 196 -18.98 8.48 8.27
N PRO A 197 -18.42 7.27 8.25
CA PRO A 197 -19.13 6.02 8.59
C PRO A 197 -19.46 5.87 10.08
N LYS A 198 -18.86 6.67 10.96
CA LYS A 198 -19.02 6.59 12.42
C LYS A 198 -18.65 5.22 12.99
N LYS A 199 -17.55 4.66 12.50
CA LYS A 199 -17.05 3.32 12.87
C LYS A 199 -15.53 3.31 13.03
N ASP A 200 -15.05 2.46 13.95
CA ASP A 200 -13.63 2.10 14.04
C ASP A 200 -13.33 1.00 13.00
N MET A 201 -12.97 1.43 11.80
CA MET A 201 -12.81 0.52 10.67
C MET A 201 -11.56 -0.37 10.81
N ILE A 202 -10.47 0.17 11.33
CA ILE A 202 -9.23 -0.60 11.57
C ILE A 202 -9.48 -1.65 12.67
N GLY A 203 -10.21 -1.29 13.73
CA GLY A 203 -10.58 -2.24 14.78
C GLY A 203 -11.42 -3.41 14.25
N GLU A 204 -12.38 -3.14 13.37
CA GLU A 204 -13.19 -4.20 12.76
C GLU A 204 -12.36 -5.08 11.81
N TRP A 205 -11.50 -4.51 10.95
CA TRP A 205 -10.59 -5.27 10.09
C TRP A 205 -9.63 -6.15 10.91
N SER A 206 -9.00 -5.59 11.94
CA SER A 206 -8.08 -6.32 12.82
C SER A 206 -8.74 -7.52 13.48
N LYS A 207 -9.96 -7.33 13.99
CA LYS A 207 -10.77 -8.39 14.60
C LYS A 207 -11.08 -9.52 13.62
N GLU A 208 -11.48 -9.18 12.38
CA GLU A 208 -11.86 -10.18 11.38
C GLU A 208 -10.65 -10.89 10.78
N ALA A 209 -9.49 -10.22 10.65
CA ALA A 209 -8.23 -10.87 10.28
C ALA A 209 -7.80 -11.90 11.33
N LYS A 210 -7.79 -11.52 12.62
CA LYS A 210 -7.40 -12.40 13.73
C LYS A 210 -8.32 -13.62 13.88
N LYS A 211 -9.62 -13.49 13.63
CA LYS A 211 -10.56 -14.64 13.64
C LYS A 211 -10.25 -15.70 12.58
N ARG A 212 -9.55 -15.32 11.50
CA ARG A 212 -9.21 -16.20 10.38
C ARG A 212 -7.73 -16.57 10.36
N ASP A 213 -7.02 -16.31 11.46
CA ASP A 213 -5.57 -16.54 11.58
C ASP A 213 -4.76 -15.83 10.46
N MET A 214 -5.25 -14.68 10.00
CA MET A 214 -4.53 -13.81 9.07
C MET A 214 -3.71 -12.79 9.86
N ARG A 215 -2.46 -12.61 9.47
CA ARG A 215 -1.62 -11.55 10.04
C ARG A 215 -2.11 -10.17 9.61
N PHE A 216 -2.06 -9.21 10.50
CA PHE A 216 -2.63 -7.89 10.29
C PHE A 216 -1.56 -6.80 10.27
N CYS A 217 -1.58 -5.99 9.22
CA CYS A 217 -0.74 -4.82 9.04
C CYS A 217 -1.59 -3.56 8.90
N ILE A 218 -1.21 -2.51 9.60
CA ILE A 218 -1.77 -1.17 9.40
C ILE A 218 -0.76 -0.35 8.59
N THR A 219 -1.23 0.28 7.51
CA THR A 219 -0.35 1.08 6.65
C THR A 219 -0.62 2.57 6.82
N PHE A 220 0.45 3.34 6.87
CA PHE A 220 0.44 4.76 7.15
C PHE A 220 1.13 5.52 6.02
N HIS A 221 0.37 6.38 5.32
CA HIS A 221 0.84 7.12 4.15
C HIS A 221 0.83 8.64 4.39
N HIS A 222 0.74 9.08 5.64
CA HIS A 222 0.56 10.48 5.99
C HIS A 222 1.84 11.27 6.26
N GLU A 223 3.00 10.73 5.91
CA GLU A 223 4.28 11.45 6.01
C GLU A 223 4.27 12.76 5.24
N TYR A 224 3.59 12.78 4.09
CA TYR A 224 3.51 13.95 3.21
C TYR A 224 2.32 14.85 3.49
N SER A 225 1.33 14.41 4.25
CA SER A 225 0.03 15.08 4.34
C SER A 225 0.12 16.53 4.79
N TRP A 226 1.17 16.91 5.52
CA TRP A 226 1.34 18.26 6.00
C TRP A 226 1.56 19.31 4.90
N TRP A 227 2.03 18.93 3.70
CA TRP A 227 2.17 19.79 2.55
C TRP A 227 1.35 19.31 1.32
N TRP A 228 0.86 18.11 1.35
CA TRP A 228 0.21 17.45 0.22
C TRP A 228 -1.06 18.17 -0.26
N TRP A 229 -1.69 18.93 0.60
CA TRP A 229 -2.91 19.65 0.37
C TRP A 229 -2.74 21.03 -0.31
N ALA A 230 -1.58 21.36 -0.85
CA ALA A 230 -1.32 22.64 -1.49
C ALA A 230 -2.36 23.05 -2.56
N ASP A 231 -2.92 22.07 -3.28
CA ASP A 231 -3.96 22.33 -4.28
C ASP A 231 -5.30 22.77 -3.65
N ALA A 232 -5.63 22.34 -2.43
CA ALA A 232 -6.83 22.76 -1.72
C ALA A 232 -6.83 24.24 -1.28
N TYR A 233 -5.66 24.88 -1.33
CA TYR A 233 -5.49 26.32 -1.02
C TYR A 233 -5.55 27.22 -2.25
N ARG A 234 -5.93 26.68 -3.40
CA ARG A 234 -6.05 27.42 -4.67
C ARG A 234 -7.48 27.83 -4.96
N ALA A 235 -7.70 28.31 -6.17
CA ALA A 235 -8.97 28.65 -6.76
C ALA A 235 -8.94 28.29 -8.25
N ASP A 236 -10.09 28.15 -8.87
CA ASP A 236 -10.17 28.02 -10.32
C ASP A 236 -9.64 29.30 -11.01
N GLN A 237 -8.96 29.10 -12.13
CA GLN A 237 -8.48 30.21 -12.97
C GLN A 237 -9.54 30.66 -13.97
N HIS A 238 -10.50 29.79 -14.29
CA HIS A 238 -11.49 30.00 -15.34
C HIS A 238 -12.92 29.69 -14.85
N GLY A 239 -13.90 30.12 -15.64
CA GLY A 239 -15.30 29.80 -15.38
C GLY A 239 -16.00 30.70 -14.37
N PRO A 240 -17.24 30.39 -14.00
CA PRO A 240 -18.10 31.25 -13.20
C PRO A 240 -17.64 31.40 -11.73
N LYS A 241 -16.75 30.54 -11.27
CA LYS A 241 -16.18 30.59 -9.91
C LYS A 241 -14.67 30.89 -9.92
N ALA A 242 -14.15 31.45 -11.00
CA ALA A 242 -12.74 31.86 -11.06
C ALA A 242 -12.40 32.81 -9.89
N GLY A 243 -11.27 32.54 -9.22
CA GLY A 243 -10.80 33.29 -8.08
C GLY A 243 -11.54 33.01 -6.74
N VAL A 244 -12.56 32.13 -6.73
CA VAL A 244 -13.21 31.72 -5.48
C VAL A 244 -12.33 30.68 -4.79
N PRO A 245 -11.79 30.96 -3.58
CA PRO A 245 -10.91 30.03 -2.89
C PRO A 245 -11.61 28.69 -2.61
N TYR A 246 -10.86 27.60 -2.72
CA TYR A 246 -11.32 26.28 -2.28
C TYR A 246 -11.34 26.18 -0.76
N ASP A 247 -11.84 25.07 -0.23
CA ASP A 247 -12.13 24.90 1.19
C ASP A 247 -10.90 24.66 2.09
N GLY A 248 -9.70 24.54 1.55
CA GLY A 248 -8.46 24.50 2.33
C GLY A 248 -8.19 25.76 3.17
N HIS A 249 -8.75 26.90 2.78
CA HIS A 249 -8.66 28.16 3.52
C HIS A 249 -9.55 28.25 4.78
N LEU A 250 -10.46 27.29 4.96
CA LEU A 250 -11.40 27.33 6.07
C LEU A 250 -10.69 27.15 7.42
N THR A 251 -11.24 27.79 8.43
CA THR A 251 -10.78 27.74 9.82
C THR A 251 -11.86 27.21 10.75
N LEU A 252 -11.53 26.92 11.99
CA LEU A 252 -12.49 26.48 13.00
C LEU A 252 -13.71 27.43 13.10
N ALA A 253 -13.48 28.76 12.98
CA ALA A 253 -14.55 29.76 13.08
C ALA A 253 -15.58 29.64 11.94
N ASP A 254 -15.17 29.20 10.76
CA ASP A 254 -16.05 29.01 9.62
C ASP A 254 -17.02 27.84 9.80
N GLY A 255 -16.79 26.99 10.81
CA GLY A 255 -17.58 25.80 11.13
C GLY A 255 -18.82 26.09 11.98
N VAL A 256 -18.94 27.27 12.55
CA VAL A 256 -20.07 27.59 13.43
C VAL A 256 -21.39 27.42 12.70
N GLY A 257 -22.29 26.60 13.27
CA GLY A 257 -23.59 26.26 12.66
C GLY A 257 -23.54 25.30 11.48
N LYS A 258 -22.37 24.74 11.17
CA LYS A 258 -22.18 23.71 10.09
C LYS A 258 -22.00 22.34 10.68
N TRP A 259 -22.11 21.28 9.83
CA TRP A 259 -21.94 19.87 10.23
C TRP A 259 -20.58 19.58 10.87
N TRP A 260 -19.57 20.39 10.56
CA TRP A 260 -18.20 20.24 11.06
C TRP A 260 -17.84 21.23 12.18
N GLU A 261 -18.84 21.79 12.85
CA GLU A 261 -18.62 22.65 14.03
C GLU A 261 -17.78 21.89 15.08
N GLY A 262 -16.72 22.55 15.57
CA GLY A 262 -15.77 21.94 16.49
C GLY A 262 -14.64 21.13 15.84
N LEU A 263 -14.70 20.87 14.54
CA LEU A 263 -13.62 20.26 13.77
C LEU A 263 -12.80 21.33 13.03
N ASP A 264 -11.52 21.46 13.36
CA ASP A 264 -10.68 22.43 12.68
C ASP A 264 -10.17 21.88 11.33
N PRO A 265 -10.53 22.50 10.18
CA PRO A 265 -10.07 22.06 8.87
C PRO A 265 -8.54 22.11 8.71
N ARG A 266 -7.83 22.96 9.48
CA ARG A 266 -6.37 23.02 9.44
C ARG A 266 -5.69 21.74 9.96
N LEU A 267 -6.40 20.90 10.72
CA LEU A 267 -5.91 19.57 11.10
C LEU A 267 -6.07 18.53 9.99
N LEU A 268 -6.91 18.81 9.00
CA LEU A 268 -7.04 17.99 7.78
C LEU A 268 -6.11 18.50 6.68
N TYR A 269 -6.22 19.79 6.34
CA TYR A 269 -5.53 20.40 5.20
C TYR A 269 -4.12 20.90 5.52
N ASN A 270 -3.74 20.93 6.80
CA ASN A 270 -2.44 21.34 7.32
C ASN A 270 -1.97 22.73 6.83
N ILE A 271 -0.73 22.83 6.31
CA ILE A 271 -0.09 24.10 5.98
C ILE A 271 -0.43 24.57 4.58
N ASN A 272 -0.68 25.85 4.41
CA ASN A 272 -0.81 26.48 3.08
C ASN A 272 0.58 26.76 2.48
N LEU A 273 0.94 25.98 1.47
CA LEU A 273 2.15 26.19 0.67
C LEU A 273 1.83 26.62 -0.79
N GLY A 274 0.60 27.02 -1.07
CA GLY A 274 0.11 27.26 -2.44
C GLY A 274 0.91 28.27 -3.27
N GLU A 275 1.50 29.27 -2.62
CA GLU A 275 2.32 30.34 -3.21
C GLU A 275 3.81 29.99 -3.27
N TYR A 276 4.24 28.89 -2.64
CA TYR A 276 5.65 28.55 -2.56
C TYR A 276 6.19 28.06 -3.91
N THR A 277 7.37 28.55 -4.30
CA THR A 277 8.09 28.10 -5.49
C THR A 277 9.52 27.70 -5.14
N ASP A 278 10.12 26.85 -5.96
CA ASP A 278 11.49 26.37 -5.79
C ASP A 278 12.59 27.35 -6.26
N GLY A 279 12.22 28.59 -6.56
CA GLY A 279 13.11 29.57 -7.16
C GLY A 279 13.31 29.41 -8.67
N THR A 280 12.82 28.34 -9.29
CA THR A 280 12.75 28.16 -10.75
C THR A 280 11.40 28.58 -11.33
N GLY A 281 10.46 28.99 -10.47
CA GLY A 281 9.10 29.35 -10.83
C GLY A 281 8.09 28.21 -10.76
N LYS A 282 8.52 26.98 -10.45
CA LYS A 282 7.62 25.85 -10.24
C LYS A 282 6.92 25.95 -8.88
N SER A 283 5.62 25.77 -8.89
CA SER A 283 4.83 25.71 -7.65
C SER A 283 5.12 24.45 -6.85
N VAL A 284 4.78 24.44 -5.57
CA VAL A 284 4.92 23.28 -4.71
C VAL A 284 4.19 22.05 -5.23
N THR A 285 3.14 22.23 -6.00
CA THR A 285 2.39 21.13 -6.62
C THR A 285 3.10 20.50 -7.81
N GLU A 286 4.00 21.24 -8.48
CA GLU A 286 4.82 20.75 -9.60
C GLU A 286 6.10 20.07 -9.11
N ILE A 287 6.52 20.40 -7.88
CA ILE A 287 7.75 19.89 -7.26
C ILE A 287 7.46 18.84 -6.18
N ALA A 288 6.29 18.26 -6.19
CA ALA A 288 5.72 17.43 -5.11
C ALA A 288 6.60 16.27 -4.66
N PHE A 289 7.45 15.74 -5.51
CA PHE A 289 8.36 14.66 -5.17
C PHE A 289 9.80 15.05 -5.53
N GLY A 290 10.68 15.06 -4.55
CA GLY A 290 12.11 15.12 -4.77
C GLY A 290 12.78 16.48 -4.66
N GLN A 291 12.11 17.52 -4.19
CA GLN A 291 12.76 18.79 -3.90
C GLN A 291 13.32 18.82 -2.49
N LYS A 292 14.63 18.82 -2.42
CA LYS A 292 15.37 18.94 -1.16
C LYS A 292 15.18 20.35 -0.60
N GLY A 293 14.81 20.43 0.66
CA GLY A 293 14.84 21.69 1.43
C GLY A 293 13.69 22.67 1.19
N ILE A 294 12.64 22.30 0.46
CA ILE A 294 11.47 23.19 0.22
C ILE A 294 10.80 23.65 1.54
N PHE A 295 11.01 22.91 2.61
CA PHE A 295 10.33 23.10 3.89
C PHE A 295 11.24 23.64 4.99
N GLN A 296 12.43 24.12 4.66
CA GLN A 296 13.34 24.60 5.68
C GLN A 296 12.79 25.80 6.45
N ASP A 297 12.07 26.68 5.79
CA ASP A 297 11.44 27.84 6.41
C ASP A 297 10.28 27.45 7.35
N HIS A 298 9.95 26.15 7.41
CA HIS A 298 8.83 25.60 8.16
C HIS A 298 9.27 24.51 9.16
N GLN A 299 10.49 24.58 9.66
CA GLN A 299 11.07 23.57 10.55
C GLN A 299 10.23 23.31 11.81
N ASP A 300 9.70 24.36 12.44
CA ASP A 300 8.89 24.22 13.65
C ASP A 300 7.56 23.48 13.35
N TYR A 301 6.95 23.78 12.21
CA TYR A 301 5.75 23.07 11.78
C TYR A 301 6.07 21.61 11.44
N ALA A 302 7.17 21.34 10.75
CA ALA A 302 7.61 20.00 10.42
C ALA A 302 7.92 19.17 11.67
N LYS A 303 8.55 19.76 12.69
CA LYS A 303 8.79 19.12 14.00
C LYS A 303 7.48 18.73 14.66
N TRP A 304 6.55 19.67 14.79
CA TRP A 304 5.22 19.42 15.36
C TRP A 304 4.47 18.32 14.57
N TYR A 305 4.52 18.36 13.24
CA TYR A 305 3.87 17.36 12.42
C TYR A 305 4.52 15.98 12.56
N ALA A 306 5.85 15.89 12.61
CA ALA A 306 6.58 14.63 12.82
C ALA A 306 6.22 13.96 14.15
N GLU A 307 6.06 14.75 15.22
CA GLU A 307 5.56 14.25 16.51
C GLU A 307 4.15 13.67 16.37
N ARG A 308 3.23 14.41 15.76
CA ARG A 308 1.84 13.94 15.54
C ARG A 308 1.79 12.71 14.63
N TRP A 309 2.60 12.68 13.57
CA TRP A 309 2.74 11.52 12.71
C TRP A 309 3.12 10.27 13.51
N ALA A 310 4.13 10.35 14.33
CA ALA A 310 4.58 9.24 15.16
C ALA A 310 3.55 8.83 16.21
N LEU A 311 2.96 9.80 16.93
CA LEU A 311 1.95 9.53 17.96
C LEU A 311 0.70 8.86 17.39
N ARG A 312 0.26 9.19 16.17
CA ARG A 312 -0.86 8.53 15.50
C ARG A 312 -0.56 7.07 15.18
N ILE A 313 0.65 6.78 14.70
CA ILE A 313 1.09 5.40 14.43
C ILE A 313 1.15 4.60 15.75
N MET A 314 1.76 5.17 16.78
CA MET A 314 1.88 4.52 18.09
C MET A 314 0.50 4.29 18.74
N ASP A 315 -0.44 5.22 18.61
CA ASP A 315 -1.84 5.06 19.06
C ASP A 315 -2.50 3.84 18.38
N ALA A 316 -2.34 3.68 17.08
CA ALA A 316 -2.88 2.52 16.36
C ALA A 316 -2.16 1.20 16.75
N ILE A 317 -0.85 1.24 16.94
CA ILE A 317 -0.07 0.09 17.44
C ILE A 317 -0.61 -0.34 18.81
N ASP A 318 -0.80 0.58 19.73
CA ASP A 318 -1.23 0.30 21.09
C ASP A 318 -2.66 -0.23 21.16
N LYS A 319 -3.55 0.30 20.31
CA LYS A 319 -4.97 -0.10 20.27
C LYS A 319 -5.20 -1.46 19.61
N TYR A 320 -4.52 -1.72 18.50
CA TYR A 320 -4.87 -2.87 17.64
C TYR A 320 -3.86 -3.99 17.64
N ASP A 321 -2.64 -3.78 18.18
CA ASP A 321 -1.59 -4.80 18.24
C ASP A 321 -1.40 -5.50 16.90
N PRO A 322 -0.98 -4.76 15.87
CA PRO A 322 -0.76 -5.34 14.55
C PRO A 322 0.51 -6.20 14.50
N ASP A 323 0.53 -7.19 13.61
CA ASP A 323 1.73 -8.00 13.35
C ASP A 323 2.77 -7.23 12.52
N MET A 324 2.30 -6.26 11.72
CA MET A 324 3.13 -5.34 10.94
C MET A 324 2.58 -3.92 10.99
N PHE A 325 3.44 -2.95 10.83
CA PHE A 325 3.07 -1.64 10.33
C PHE A 325 3.90 -1.29 9.11
N TYR A 326 3.39 -0.39 8.26
CA TYR A 326 4.04 0.05 7.04
C TYR A 326 4.01 1.58 6.95
N THR A 327 5.09 2.18 6.43
CA THR A 327 5.16 3.60 6.10
C THR A 327 5.51 3.79 4.64
N ASP A 328 4.75 4.66 3.95
CA ASP A 328 4.86 4.92 2.51
C ASP A 328 5.79 6.12 2.21
N GLY A 329 6.94 6.18 2.87
CA GLY A 329 7.91 7.24 2.65
C GLY A 329 8.76 7.06 1.38
N ASN A 330 9.12 8.15 0.71
CA ASN A 330 10.07 8.15 -0.42
C ASN A 330 11.54 8.32 0.03
N SER A 331 11.80 8.33 1.29
CA SER A 331 13.14 8.42 1.85
C SER A 331 13.54 7.11 2.50
N PRO A 332 14.84 6.86 2.75
CA PRO A 332 15.27 5.65 3.44
C PRO A 332 14.60 5.43 4.80
N GLU A 333 14.16 6.49 5.46
CA GLU A 333 13.27 6.43 6.62
C GLU A 333 12.42 7.71 6.69
N PRO A 334 11.24 7.63 7.32
CA PRO A 334 10.38 8.79 7.52
C PRO A 334 11.13 9.93 8.22
N PHE A 335 11.03 11.13 7.67
CA PHE A 335 11.67 12.35 8.17
C PHE A 335 13.22 12.29 8.24
N SER A 336 13.84 11.58 7.33
CA SER A 336 15.31 11.54 7.22
C SER A 336 15.92 12.73 6.48
N ALA A 337 15.12 13.71 6.07
CA ALA A 337 15.48 14.86 5.24
C ALA A 337 15.95 14.52 3.81
N THR A 338 15.71 13.29 3.35
CA THR A 338 16.00 12.90 1.96
C THR A 338 14.78 13.13 1.06
N LEU A 339 14.87 12.90 -0.13
CA LEU A 339 14.03 13.00 -1.32
C LEU A 339 12.65 13.69 -1.24
N SER A 340 11.74 13.36 -0.38
CA SER A 340 10.35 13.83 -0.53
C SER A 340 9.82 14.47 0.73
N GLY A 341 10.72 14.73 1.58
CA GLY A 341 10.19 15.00 2.86
C GLY A 341 10.00 16.39 3.21
N SER A 342 10.05 16.47 4.41
CA SER A 342 9.86 17.61 5.21
C SER A 342 11.02 18.61 5.12
N GLY A 343 12.17 18.23 4.55
CA GLY A 343 13.41 18.96 4.79
C GLY A 343 13.79 18.96 6.28
N PHE A 344 13.10 18.16 7.09
CA PHE A 344 13.28 18.05 8.52
C PHE A 344 13.85 16.67 8.85
N LYS A 345 14.92 16.62 9.63
CA LYS A 345 15.60 15.41 10.02
C LYS A 345 15.41 15.15 11.52
N CYS A 346 14.79 14.03 11.86
CA CYS A 346 14.54 13.66 13.25
C CYS A 346 14.51 12.13 13.43
N ASP A 347 14.47 11.69 14.68
CA ASP A 347 14.44 10.29 15.08
C ASP A 347 13.00 9.72 15.21
N ALA A 348 11.98 10.40 14.70
CA ALA A 348 10.58 9.99 14.87
C ALA A 348 10.31 8.58 14.31
N GLY A 349 10.85 8.24 13.13
CA GLY A 349 10.70 6.91 12.54
C GLY A 349 11.29 5.80 13.41
N ARG A 350 12.51 6.00 13.90
CA ARG A 350 13.18 5.04 14.80
C ARG A 350 12.45 4.91 16.14
N ARG A 351 11.85 6.00 16.66
CA ARG A 351 11.01 5.94 17.87
C ARG A 351 9.79 5.05 17.66
N VAL A 352 9.13 5.16 16.53
CA VAL A 352 7.99 4.30 16.18
C VAL A 352 8.43 2.83 16.09
N VAL A 353 9.54 2.53 15.41
CA VAL A 353 10.07 1.16 15.31
C VAL A 353 10.45 0.60 16.69
N ALA A 354 11.18 1.36 17.49
CA ALA A 354 11.57 0.95 18.84
C ALA A 354 10.34 0.71 19.73
N HIS A 355 9.36 1.63 19.70
CA HIS A 355 8.08 1.47 20.41
C HIS A 355 7.38 0.17 20.00
N PHE A 356 7.26 -0.09 18.70
CA PHE A 356 6.59 -1.27 18.16
C PHE A 356 7.22 -2.58 18.64
N TYR A 357 8.53 -2.68 18.57
CA TYR A 357 9.24 -3.88 19.02
C TYR A 357 9.22 -4.04 20.55
N ASN A 358 9.33 -2.95 21.31
CA ASN A 358 9.15 -2.99 22.75
C ASN A 358 7.74 -3.43 23.16
N ARG A 359 6.69 -2.98 22.44
CA ARG A 359 5.30 -3.41 22.67
C ARG A 359 5.12 -4.89 22.36
N SER A 360 5.67 -5.36 21.24
CA SER A 360 5.65 -6.79 20.89
C SER A 360 6.30 -7.65 21.97
N LEU A 361 7.50 -7.26 22.40
CA LEU A 361 8.23 -7.96 23.45
C LEU A 361 7.45 -7.99 24.78
N ALA A 362 6.92 -6.85 25.20
CA ALA A 362 6.15 -6.74 26.45
C ALA A 362 4.87 -7.57 26.44
N LYS A 363 4.17 -7.62 25.31
CA LYS A 363 2.87 -8.28 25.18
C LYS A 363 2.99 -9.79 24.91
N HIS A 364 3.93 -10.18 24.07
CA HIS A 364 4.06 -11.55 23.56
C HIS A 364 5.26 -12.31 24.13
N GLY A 365 6.11 -11.65 24.96
CA GLY A 365 7.33 -12.24 25.49
C GLY A 365 8.44 -12.45 24.45
N LYS A 366 8.20 -12.04 23.21
CA LYS A 366 9.13 -12.07 22.07
C LYS A 366 8.78 -10.97 21.06
N VAL A 367 9.72 -10.62 20.21
CA VAL A 367 9.45 -9.77 19.04
C VAL A 367 8.95 -10.68 17.92
N ASP A 368 7.63 -10.70 17.69
CA ASP A 368 6.96 -11.49 16.65
C ASP A 368 6.30 -10.58 15.59
N THR A 369 6.87 -9.40 15.42
CA THR A 369 6.35 -8.32 14.57
C THR A 369 7.42 -7.82 13.60
N LEU A 370 6.99 -7.19 12.51
CA LEU A 370 7.85 -6.64 11.48
C LEU A 370 7.43 -5.22 11.11
N ALA A 371 8.32 -4.25 11.30
CA ALA A 371 8.16 -2.92 10.73
C ALA A 371 8.52 -2.95 9.23
N LEU A 372 7.66 -2.39 8.38
CA LEU A 372 7.93 -2.20 6.95
C LEU A 372 8.14 -0.71 6.68
N ILE A 373 9.27 -0.35 6.12
CA ILE A 373 9.58 1.02 5.72
C ILE A 373 9.94 1.00 4.24
N LYS A 374 9.10 1.61 3.42
CA LYS A 374 9.33 1.71 1.98
C LYS A 374 10.70 2.34 1.73
N PHE A 375 11.47 1.75 0.83
CA PHE A 375 12.82 2.19 0.44
C PHE A 375 13.93 2.10 1.51
N GLN A 376 13.70 1.52 2.68
CA GLN A 376 14.73 1.27 3.68
C GLN A 376 15.58 0.04 3.31
N ALA A 377 16.34 0.12 2.24
CA ALA A 377 17.22 -0.95 1.81
C ALA A 377 18.46 -1.13 2.72
N GLY A 378 18.90 -2.38 2.89
CA GLY A 378 20.12 -2.71 3.61
C GLY A 378 20.00 -2.70 5.14
N ASN A 379 18.79 -2.65 5.68
CA ASN A 379 18.53 -2.75 7.12
C ASN A 379 17.74 -4.02 7.44
N PRO A 380 18.38 -5.09 7.98
CA PRO A 380 17.72 -6.38 8.20
C PRO A 380 16.67 -6.36 9.32
N SER A 381 16.63 -5.32 10.15
CA SER A 381 15.67 -5.18 11.26
C SER A 381 14.34 -4.60 10.84
N VAL A 382 14.20 -4.18 9.59
CA VAL A 382 12.95 -3.71 9.00
C VAL A 382 12.76 -4.31 7.62
N GLY A 383 11.53 -4.53 7.21
CA GLY A 383 11.22 -4.92 5.84
C GLY A 383 11.11 -3.71 4.91
N MET A 384 11.19 -3.98 3.61
CA MET A 384 10.95 -2.98 2.58
C MET A 384 9.92 -3.47 1.56
N THR A 385 9.51 -2.63 0.63
CA THR A 385 8.59 -3.01 -0.44
C THR A 385 9.14 -2.73 -1.82
N TYR A 386 8.62 -3.48 -2.79
CA TYR A 386 8.80 -3.26 -4.22
C TYR A 386 7.42 -3.01 -4.84
N GLU A 387 7.19 -1.78 -5.26
CA GLU A 387 5.93 -1.39 -5.89
C GLU A 387 5.96 -1.69 -7.39
N VAL A 388 5.09 -2.63 -7.81
CA VAL A 388 4.90 -3.10 -9.19
C VAL A 388 6.10 -3.86 -9.77
N ASN A 389 7.31 -3.50 -9.42
CA ASN A 389 8.55 -4.12 -9.89
C ASN A 389 9.03 -5.25 -8.98
N VAL A 390 10.13 -5.88 -9.37
CA VAL A 390 10.82 -6.93 -8.61
C VAL A 390 12.30 -6.57 -8.44
N PRO A 391 13.00 -7.14 -7.43
CA PRO A 391 14.47 -7.13 -7.44
C PRO A 391 14.99 -7.90 -8.65
N ASN A 392 16.09 -7.45 -9.24
CA ASN A 392 16.72 -8.12 -10.38
C ASN A 392 17.49 -9.41 -10.00
N GLN A 393 17.65 -9.66 -8.71
CA GLN A 393 18.29 -10.84 -8.15
C GLN A 393 17.50 -11.37 -6.93
N ILE A 394 17.87 -12.53 -6.46
CA ILE A 394 17.37 -13.07 -5.19
C ILE A 394 17.78 -12.15 -4.05
N MET A 395 16.83 -11.79 -3.20
CA MET A 395 17.03 -10.94 -2.04
C MET A 395 16.45 -11.64 -0.80
N THR A 396 17.34 -12.07 0.10
CA THR A 396 17.01 -12.84 1.31
C THR A 396 17.67 -12.29 2.58
N ASP A 397 18.50 -11.27 2.46
CA ASP A 397 19.20 -10.60 3.54
C ASP A 397 18.34 -9.58 4.30
N GLN A 398 17.20 -9.21 3.72
CA GLN A 398 16.20 -8.34 4.28
C GLN A 398 14.80 -8.83 3.91
N PRO A 399 13.81 -8.83 4.83
CA PRO A 399 12.43 -9.16 4.48
C PRO A 399 11.83 -8.10 3.56
N TRP A 400 11.03 -8.54 2.57
CA TRP A 400 10.40 -7.62 1.64
C TRP A 400 9.08 -8.15 1.09
N ILE A 401 8.22 -7.22 0.67
CA ILE A 401 6.94 -7.49 0.04
C ILE A 401 6.91 -6.83 -1.34
N GLY A 402 6.52 -7.58 -2.35
CA GLY A 402 6.07 -7.03 -3.61
C GLY A 402 4.63 -6.56 -3.48
N GLU A 403 4.33 -5.37 -3.97
CA GLU A 403 3.00 -4.78 -3.91
C GLU A 403 2.58 -4.22 -5.26
N ASN A 404 1.37 -4.56 -5.73
CA ASN A 404 0.81 -3.96 -6.91
C ASN A 404 -0.71 -3.91 -6.86
N PRO A 405 -1.33 -2.90 -7.49
CA PRO A 405 -2.77 -2.81 -7.56
C PRO A 405 -3.34 -3.59 -8.75
N ILE A 406 -4.59 -3.99 -8.61
CA ILE A 406 -5.41 -4.40 -9.73
C ILE A 406 -6.05 -3.11 -10.29
N GLY A 407 -5.49 -2.61 -11.38
CA GLY A 407 -5.90 -1.35 -11.98
C GLY A 407 -5.18 -0.16 -11.37
N ASP A 408 -5.73 0.41 -10.31
CA ASP A 408 -5.16 1.53 -9.56
C ASP A 408 -5.22 1.25 -8.06
N TRP A 409 -4.53 2.05 -7.23
CA TRP A 409 -4.52 1.87 -5.78
C TRP A 409 -5.90 2.08 -5.16
N TYR A 410 -6.61 3.14 -5.52
CA TYR A 410 -8.01 3.36 -5.13
C TYR A 410 -8.98 3.03 -6.26
N TYR A 411 -10.22 2.75 -5.91
CA TYR A 411 -11.27 2.40 -6.87
C TYR A 411 -11.42 3.46 -7.96
N GLY A 412 -11.31 3.03 -9.20
CA GLY A 412 -11.39 3.84 -10.41
C GLY A 412 -12.15 3.14 -11.53
N PRO A 413 -12.24 3.74 -12.69
CA PRO A 413 -12.93 3.15 -13.84
C PRO A 413 -12.04 2.14 -14.59
N ASN A 414 -12.67 1.25 -15.33
CA ASN A 414 -12.07 0.42 -16.38
C ASN A 414 -11.00 -0.58 -15.88
N TYR A 415 -11.24 -1.23 -14.75
CA TYR A 415 -10.37 -2.32 -14.31
C TYR A 415 -10.51 -3.56 -15.18
N THR A 416 -9.41 -4.23 -15.41
CA THR A 416 -9.37 -5.58 -15.98
C THR A 416 -9.00 -6.56 -14.88
N TYR A 417 -9.98 -7.34 -14.42
CA TYR A 417 -9.77 -8.36 -13.43
C TYR A 417 -9.18 -9.61 -14.07
N ASN A 418 -7.96 -9.98 -13.72
CA ASN A 418 -7.23 -11.06 -14.36
C ASN A 418 -6.43 -11.89 -13.35
N ALA A 419 -6.91 -13.10 -13.07
CA ALA A 419 -6.22 -14.03 -12.16
C ALA A 419 -4.86 -14.49 -12.70
N VAL A 420 -4.62 -14.45 -14.00
CA VAL A 420 -3.30 -14.78 -14.59
C VAL A 420 -2.22 -13.84 -14.07
N ASN A 421 -2.49 -12.53 -14.07
CA ASN A 421 -1.54 -11.53 -13.60
C ASN A 421 -1.29 -11.69 -12.10
N LEU A 422 -2.34 -11.98 -11.33
CA LEU A 422 -2.25 -12.20 -9.88
C LEU A 422 -1.34 -13.40 -9.54
N VAL A 423 -1.57 -14.54 -10.21
CA VAL A 423 -0.78 -15.76 -10.04
C VAL A 423 0.68 -15.54 -10.45
N ARG A 424 0.90 -14.93 -11.62
CA ARG A 424 2.25 -14.70 -12.14
C ARG A 424 3.04 -13.71 -11.28
N SER A 425 2.41 -12.65 -10.78
CA SER A 425 3.03 -11.72 -9.84
C SER A 425 3.45 -12.44 -8.55
N LEU A 426 2.59 -13.27 -7.96
CA LEU A 426 2.94 -14.06 -6.78
C LEU A 426 4.19 -14.90 -7.03
N ILE A 427 4.25 -15.63 -8.16
CA ILE A 427 5.39 -16.48 -8.50
C ILE A 427 6.67 -15.65 -8.70
N GLU A 428 6.59 -14.49 -9.36
CA GLU A 428 7.73 -13.60 -9.56
C GLU A 428 8.31 -13.09 -8.24
N TYR A 429 7.45 -12.74 -7.27
CA TYR A 429 7.92 -12.25 -5.97
C TYR A 429 8.51 -13.38 -5.11
N ILE A 430 7.82 -14.51 -4.97
CA ILE A 430 8.31 -15.60 -4.12
C ILE A 430 9.59 -16.26 -4.67
N SER A 431 9.77 -16.31 -5.99
CA SER A 431 11.00 -16.86 -6.61
C SER A 431 12.25 -16.03 -6.31
N ARG A 432 12.08 -14.75 -5.94
CA ARG A 432 13.16 -13.86 -5.53
C ARG A 432 13.28 -13.69 -4.02
N GLY A 433 12.49 -14.43 -3.24
CA GLY A 433 12.59 -14.47 -1.77
C GLY A 433 11.60 -13.56 -1.05
N GLY A 434 10.73 -12.84 -1.75
CA GLY A 434 9.72 -11.95 -1.14
C GLY A 434 8.39 -12.62 -0.84
N ASN A 435 7.50 -11.79 -0.30
CA ASN A 435 6.07 -12.03 -0.21
C ASN A 435 5.33 -11.15 -1.22
N TYR A 436 4.05 -11.37 -1.42
CA TYR A 436 3.23 -10.58 -2.32
C TYR A 436 1.96 -10.07 -1.62
N ALA A 437 1.70 -8.77 -1.73
CA ALA A 437 0.46 -8.12 -1.32
C ALA A 437 -0.24 -7.50 -2.53
N CYS A 438 -1.40 -8.03 -2.91
CA CYS A 438 -2.18 -7.51 -4.01
C CYS A 438 -3.18 -6.48 -3.53
N ALA A 439 -3.19 -5.27 -4.11
CA ALA A 439 -4.25 -4.31 -3.82
C ALA A 439 -5.52 -4.67 -4.60
N VAL A 440 -6.56 -5.02 -3.83
CA VAL A 440 -7.87 -5.43 -4.36
C VAL A 440 -8.81 -4.22 -4.27
N PRO A 441 -9.41 -3.77 -5.40
CA PRO A 441 -10.29 -2.61 -5.39
C PRO A 441 -11.60 -2.90 -4.67
N ILE A 442 -11.95 -2.00 -3.74
CA ILE A 442 -13.22 -1.97 -3.02
C ILE A 442 -13.94 -0.68 -3.41
N ASP A 443 -15.21 -0.78 -3.79
CA ASP A 443 -16.01 0.36 -4.21
C ASP A 443 -16.31 1.34 -3.04
N PRO A 444 -16.76 2.57 -3.30
CA PRO A 444 -17.03 3.55 -2.25
C PRO A 444 -18.08 3.10 -1.23
N GLU A 445 -19.00 2.24 -1.63
CA GLU A 445 -20.04 1.70 -0.77
C GLU A 445 -19.54 0.57 0.13
N GLY A 446 -18.35 0.00 -0.15
CA GLY A 446 -17.72 -1.06 0.63
C GLY A 446 -17.89 -2.46 0.03
N GLY A 447 -18.30 -2.56 -1.25
CA GLY A 447 -18.41 -3.81 -1.99
C GLY A 447 -17.22 -4.06 -2.92
N MET A 448 -17.26 -5.19 -3.61
CA MET A 448 -16.36 -5.53 -4.72
C MET A 448 -17.17 -5.79 -5.98
N ASP A 449 -16.61 -5.44 -7.14
CA ASP A 449 -17.22 -5.79 -8.44
C ASP A 449 -17.35 -7.30 -8.57
N PRO A 450 -18.43 -7.81 -9.21
CA PRO A 450 -18.64 -9.25 -9.38
C PRO A 450 -17.46 -9.96 -10.07
N GLU A 451 -16.81 -9.30 -11.02
CA GLU A 451 -15.65 -9.80 -11.73
C GLU A 451 -14.41 -9.89 -10.81
N CYS A 452 -14.26 -8.96 -9.85
CA CYS A 452 -13.24 -9.03 -8.82
C CYS A 452 -13.45 -10.25 -7.91
N VAL A 453 -14.70 -10.47 -7.49
CA VAL A 453 -15.07 -11.65 -6.68
C VAL A 453 -14.80 -12.96 -7.46
N ALA A 454 -15.09 -12.99 -8.76
CA ALA A 454 -14.79 -14.16 -9.60
C ALA A 454 -13.29 -14.42 -9.70
N MET A 455 -12.49 -13.37 -9.92
CA MET A 455 -11.02 -13.46 -9.94
C MET A 455 -10.44 -14.00 -8.62
N LEU A 456 -10.95 -13.54 -7.47
CA LEU A 456 -10.51 -14.06 -6.16
C LEU A 456 -10.87 -15.55 -5.98
N LYS A 457 -12.03 -15.99 -6.48
CA LYS A 457 -12.41 -17.42 -6.49
C LYS A 457 -11.46 -18.25 -7.36
N ASP A 458 -11.11 -17.75 -8.54
CA ASP A 458 -10.15 -18.40 -9.43
C ASP A 458 -8.78 -18.50 -8.79
N MET A 459 -8.32 -17.45 -8.11
CA MET A 459 -7.09 -17.48 -7.31
C MET A 459 -7.16 -18.53 -6.20
N GLY A 460 -8.26 -18.61 -5.48
CA GLY A 460 -8.49 -19.63 -4.45
C GLY A 460 -8.46 -21.05 -5.01
N ALA A 461 -9.05 -21.27 -6.20
CA ALA A 461 -9.00 -22.55 -6.89
C ALA A 461 -7.56 -22.94 -7.27
N TRP A 462 -6.77 -21.98 -7.77
CA TRP A 462 -5.34 -22.19 -8.06
C TRP A 462 -4.53 -22.48 -6.80
N MET A 463 -4.79 -21.76 -5.70
CA MET A 463 -4.11 -21.97 -4.41
C MET A 463 -4.43 -23.33 -3.77
N LYS A 464 -5.62 -23.90 -4.00
CA LYS A 464 -5.95 -25.27 -3.55
C LYS A 464 -5.07 -26.33 -4.18
N VAL A 465 -4.60 -26.09 -5.41
CA VAL A 465 -3.68 -27.01 -6.13
C VAL A 465 -2.23 -26.76 -5.74
N ASN A 466 -1.83 -25.48 -5.62
CA ASN A 466 -0.43 -25.08 -5.57
C ASN A 466 0.01 -24.51 -4.20
N GLY A 467 -0.91 -24.28 -3.27
CA GLY A 467 -0.64 -23.57 -2.01
C GLY A 467 0.45 -24.21 -1.16
N ASP A 468 0.54 -25.54 -1.14
CA ASP A 468 1.59 -26.25 -0.39
C ASP A 468 3.00 -25.92 -0.92
N ALA A 469 3.13 -25.62 -2.21
CA ALA A 469 4.37 -25.18 -2.83
C ALA A 469 4.64 -23.68 -2.69
N VAL A 470 3.59 -22.89 -2.39
CA VAL A 470 3.67 -21.45 -2.17
C VAL A 470 4.06 -21.13 -0.73
N TYR A 471 3.25 -21.58 0.23
CA TYR A 471 3.47 -21.25 1.64
C TYR A 471 4.76 -21.84 2.18
N GLY A 472 5.57 -21.02 2.85
CA GLY A 472 6.84 -21.41 3.41
C GLY A 472 7.93 -21.73 2.38
N SER A 473 7.70 -21.44 1.10
CA SER A 473 8.72 -21.57 0.08
C SER A 473 9.83 -20.53 0.27
N LYS A 474 11.03 -20.87 -0.20
CA LYS A 474 12.20 -19.99 -0.25
C LYS A 474 12.64 -19.81 -1.70
N ALA A 475 13.37 -18.76 -1.99
CA ALA A 475 14.05 -18.68 -3.27
C ALA A 475 15.05 -19.83 -3.38
N TRP A 476 15.07 -20.46 -4.56
CA TRP A 476 16.14 -21.43 -4.86
C TRP A 476 17.43 -20.67 -5.21
N HIS A 477 18.51 -21.34 -5.53
CA HIS A 477 19.78 -20.70 -5.92
C HIS A 477 19.70 -19.86 -7.21
N LYS A 478 18.64 -20.00 -7.97
CA LYS A 478 18.35 -19.26 -9.21
C LYS A 478 16.85 -18.94 -9.21
N TRP A 479 16.49 -17.69 -9.46
CA TRP A 479 15.07 -17.29 -9.43
C TRP A 479 14.27 -17.76 -10.64
N GLY A 480 14.95 -17.96 -11.80
CA GLY A 480 14.25 -18.39 -13.01
C GLY A 480 15.14 -18.57 -14.22
N GLU A 481 14.51 -19.01 -15.31
CA GLU A 481 15.07 -19.09 -16.67
C GLU A 481 14.03 -18.65 -17.69
N GLY A 482 14.44 -18.41 -18.93
CA GLY A 482 13.61 -17.91 -20.02
C GLY A 482 14.04 -16.52 -20.46
N ASN A 483 13.20 -15.89 -21.29
CA ASN A 483 13.52 -14.60 -21.92
C ASN A 483 12.85 -13.41 -21.25
N VAL A 484 11.82 -13.65 -20.44
CA VAL A 484 11.05 -12.59 -19.79
C VAL A 484 11.73 -12.15 -18.50
N VAL A 485 12.08 -10.87 -18.44
CA VAL A 485 12.63 -10.20 -17.28
C VAL A 485 11.68 -9.09 -16.87
N MET A 486 11.19 -9.15 -15.65
CA MET A 486 10.36 -8.07 -15.10
C MET A 486 11.18 -6.79 -14.90
N PRO A 487 10.57 -5.60 -15.02
CA PRO A 487 11.22 -4.35 -14.64
C PRO A 487 11.75 -4.43 -13.22
N ASN A 488 12.95 -3.89 -13.00
CA ASN A 488 13.58 -3.88 -11.69
C ASN A 488 13.55 -2.48 -11.06
N GLY A 489 13.76 -2.43 -9.75
CA GLY A 489 13.76 -1.21 -8.97
C GLY A 489 12.63 -1.19 -7.95
N PRO A 490 12.74 -0.34 -6.91
CA PRO A 490 11.78 -0.34 -5.81
C PRO A 490 10.43 0.29 -6.15
N LEU A 491 10.32 1.02 -7.25
CA LEU A 491 9.11 1.76 -7.64
C LEU A 491 8.91 1.75 -9.16
N SER A 492 7.71 1.39 -9.59
CA SER A 492 7.19 1.66 -10.93
C SER A 492 5.72 2.03 -10.85
N GLN A 493 5.28 2.89 -11.76
CA GLN A 493 3.88 3.26 -11.90
C GLN A 493 3.18 2.49 -13.04
N HIS A 494 3.87 1.57 -13.71
CA HIS A 494 3.36 0.88 -14.88
C HIS A 494 3.44 -0.64 -14.71
N GLN A 495 2.28 -1.30 -14.74
CA GLN A 495 2.22 -2.75 -14.93
C GLN A 495 2.70 -3.09 -16.35
N VAL A 496 3.63 -4.03 -16.43
CA VAL A 496 4.09 -4.54 -17.73
C VAL A 496 3.25 -5.78 -18.06
N ASP A 497 2.51 -5.70 -19.15
CA ASP A 497 1.89 -6.89 -19.73
C ASP A 497 2.98 -7.73 -20.42
N THR A 498 3.39 -8.78 -19.75
CA THR A 498 4.56 -9.57 -20.14
C THR A 498 4.10 -10.88 -20.78
N PRO A 499 4.35 -11.08 -22.08
CA PRO A 499 3.97 -12.32 -22.76
C PRO A 499 4.92 -13.45 -22.37
N TYR A 500 4.61 -14.20 -21.32
CA TYR A 500 5.36 -15.40 -20.95
C TYR A 500 5.18 -16.53 -21.97
N THR A 501 6.24 -17.28 -22.16
CA THR A 501 6.28 -18.51 -22.97
C THR A 501 6.53 -19.74 -22.09
N ALA A 502 6.41 -20.92 -22.64
CA ALA A 502 6.74 -22.18 -21.94
C ALA A 502 8.22 -22.32 -21.57
N ALA A 503 9.09 -21.48 -22.13
CA ALA A 503 10.50 -21.39 -21.75
C ALA A 503 10.74 -20.54 -20.50
N ASP A 504 9.73 -19.76 -20.08
CA ASP A 504 9.83 -18.89 -18.90
C ASP A 504 9.41 -19.70 -17.67
N ILE A 505 10.40 -20.05 -16.85
CA ILE A 505 10.23 -20.88 -15.66
C ILE A 505 10.77 -20.10 -14.46
N ARG A 506 10.09 -20.19 -13.32
CA ARG A 506 10.55 -19.61 -12.05
C ARG A 506 10.82 -20.74 -11.06
N PHE A 507 11.70 -20.48 -10.09
CA PHE A 507 12.12 -21.53 -9.15
C PHE A 507 11.94 -21.07 -7.71
N THR A 508 11.42 -21.99 -6.91
CA THR A 508 11.42 -21.90 -5.44
C THR A 508 11.89 -23.25 -4.88
N GLU A 509 12.20 -23.26 -3.59
CA GLU A 509 12.53 -24.50 -2.86
C GLU A 509 11.73 -24.59 -1.57
N LYS A 510 11.45 -25.83 -1.16
CA LYS A 510 10.86 -26.16 0.12
C LYS A 510 11.11 -27.61 0.48
N ASP A 511 11.49 -27.89 1.71
CA ASP A 511 11.72 -29.25 2.25
C ASP A 511 12.67 -30.11 1.40
N GLY A 512 13.73 -29.47 0.86
CA GLY A 512 14.74 -30.12 0.03
C GLY A 512 14.29 -30.46 -1.40
N LYS A 513 13.14 -29.95 -1.83
CA LYS A 513 12.61 -30.09 -3.19
C LYS A 513 12.69 -28.77 -3.93
N VAL A 514 12.89 -28.85 -5.24
CA VAL A 514 12.81 -27.70 -6.15
C VAL A 514 11.42 -27.66 -6.78
N TYR A 515 10.81 -26.49 -6.79
CA TYR A 515 9.53 -26.22 -7.45
C TYR A 515 9.78 -25.36 -8.68
N ALA A 516 9.52 -25.96 -9.86
CA ALA A 516 9.66 -25.27 -11.15
C ALA A 516 8.28 -24.81 -11.62
N TRP A 517 8.07 -23.49 -11.63
CA TRP A 517 6.82 -22.83 -12.00
C TRP A 517 6.83 -22.49 -13.48
N LEU A 518 6.00 -23.16 -14.26
CA LEU A 518 5.80 -22.89 -15.68
C LEU A 518 4.88 -21.68 -15.84
N MET A 519 5.39 -20.59 -16.39
CA MET A 519 4.68 -19.33 -16.55
C MET A 519 3.69 -19.33 -17.73
N ALA A 520 3.86 -20.27 -18.66
CA ALA A 520 2.90 -20.58 -19.71
C ALA A 520 2.91 -22.09 -19.99
N TRP A 521 1.79 -22.63 -20.48
CA TRP A 521 1.69 -24.03 -20.85
C TRP A 521 2.35 -24.29 -22.22
N PRO A 522 3.16 -25.36 -22.37
CA PRO A 522 3.75 -25.71 -23.65
C PRO A 522 2.67 -26.25 -24.62
N GLU A 523 2.61 -25.69 -25.82
CA GLU A 523 1.59 -26.07 -26.84
C GLU A 523 1.71 -27.51 -27.28
N ASP A 524 2.95 -28.03 -27.40
CA ASP A 524 3.26 -29.42 -27.74
C ASP A 524 3.32 -30.36 -26.52
N GLY A 525 3.07 -29.82 -25.31
CA GLY A 525 3.19 -30.54 -24.06
C GLY A 525 4.62 -30.79 -23.59
N MET A 526 5.66 -30.39 -24.33
CA MET A 526 7.06 -30.64 -23.97
C MET A 526 7.62 -29.51 -23.10
N VAL A 527 8.23 -29.88 -21.99
CA VAL A 527 8.94 -28.95 -21.09
C VAL A 527 10.42 -29.36 -21.04
N THR A 528 11.30 -28.38 -21.19
CA THR A 528 12.72 -28.52 -20.94
C THR A 528 13.18 -27.51 -19.90
N ILE A 529 13.66 -27.98 -18.76
CA ILE A 529 14.20 -27.17 -17.67
C ILE A 529 15.71 -27.23 -17.72
N ARG A 530 16.31 -26.19 -18.30
CA ARG A 530 17.77 -26.13 -18.51
C ARG A 530 18.56 -26.11 -17.22
N SER A 531 18.07 -25.38 -16.23
CA SER A 531 18.68 -25.27 -14.89
C SER A 531 18.71 -26.61 -14.13
N LEU A 532 18.03 -27.65 -14.61
CA LEU A 532 18.03 -29.00 -14.06
C LEU A 532 18.67 -30.02 -15.00
N ALA A 533 19.64 -29.60 -15.83
CA ALA A 533 20.51 -30.48 -16.59
C ALA A 533 21.32 -31.44 -15.68
N THR A 534 22.01 -32.44 -16.24
CA THR A 534 22.79 -33.43 -15.45
C THR A 534 23.83 -32.80 -14.52
N ALA A 535 24.36 -31.60 -14.88
CA ALA A 535 25.24 -30.81 -14.02
C ALA A 535 24.57 -30.26 -12.74
N ALA A 536 23.23 -30.27 -12.68
CA ALA A 536 22.50 -29.82 -11.52
C ALA A 536 22.44 -30.83 -10.35
N GLY A 537 22.85 -32.08 -10.58
CA GLY A 537 22.69 -33.21 -9.68
C GLY A 537 21.63 -34.20 -10.17
N ASP A 538 21.46 -35.30 -9.47
CA ASP A 538 20.57 -36.38 -9.89
C ASP A 538 19.11 -36.10 -9.51
N VAL A 539 18.25 -35.92 -10.51
CA VAL A 539 16.80 -35.86 -10.32
C VAL A 539 16.28 -37.29 -10.14
N THR A 540 15.51 -37.51 -9.06
CA THR A 540 14.95 -38.83 -8.71
C THR A 540 13.47 -38.95 -9.01
N SER A 541 12.71 -37.85 -8.92
CA SER A 541 11.30 -37.84 -9.30
C SER A 541 10.84 -36.45 -9.73
N VAL A 542 9.82 -36.40 -10.59
CA VAL A 542 9.10 -35.19 -11.02
C VAL A 542 7.62 -35.45 -10.91
N ARG A 543 6.89 -34.53 -10.30
CA ARG A 543 5.43 -34.55 -10.15
C ARG A 543 4.84 -33.23 -10.59
N LEU A 544 3.76 -33.27 -11.37
CA LEU A 544 2.97 -32.08 -11.66
C LEU A 544 1.92 -31.91 -10.54
N LEU A 545 1.91 -30.76 -9.86
CA LEU A 545 0.94 -30.51 -8.80
C LEU A 545 -0.49 -30.50 -9.36
N GLY A 546 -1.42 -31.11 -8.62
CA GLY A 546 -2.81 -31.28 -9.04
C GLY A 546 -3.04 -32.44 -10.00
N ASP A 547 -1.99 -33.22 -10.31
CA ASP A 547 -2.11 -34.46 -11.07
C ASP A 547 -1.51 -35.65 -10.28
N GLU A 548 -2.01 -36.85 -10.53
CA GLU A 548 -1.57 -38.04 -9.77
C GLU A 548 -0.30 -38.66 -10.35
N GLY A 549 0.56 -39.14 -9.46
CA GLY A 549 1.76 -39.91 -9.79
C GLY A 549 2.96 -39.10 -10.30
N SER A 550 4.08 -39.79 -10.41
CA SER A 550 5.33 -39.23 -10.96
C SER A 550 5.29 -39.21 -12.48
N ARG A 551 5.95 -38.20 -13.07
CA ARG A 551 6.12 -38.06 -14.52
C ARG A 551 7.38 -38.83 -14.98
N LYS A 552 7.29 -39.43 -16.15
CA LYS A 552 8.50 -39.89 -16.85
C LYS A 552 9.26 -38.68 -17.35
N PHE A 553 10.56 -38.68 -17.15
CA PHE A 553 11.46 -37.60 -17.56
C PHE A 553 12.74 -38.16 -18.10
N GLN A 554 13.47 -37.34 -18.84
CA GLN A 554 14.86 -37.58 -19.26
C GLN A 554 15.72 -36.41 -18.78
N GLN A 555 16.82 -36.71 -18.10
CA GLN A 555 17.80 -35.70 -17.68
C GLN A 555 19.04 -35.85 -18.54
N THR A 556 19.41 -34.79 -19.24
CA THR A 556 20.55 -34.72 -20.16
C THR A 556 21.44 -33.53 -19.85
N ALA A 557 22.50 -33.34 -20.61
CA ALA A 557 23.37 -32.17 -20.50
C ALA A 557 22.65 -30.86 -20.87
N GLU A 558 21.59 -30.95 -21.66
CA GLU A 558 20.80 -29.80 -22.12
C GLU A 558 19.67 -29.41 -21.16
N GLY A 559 19.24 -30.32 -20.30
CA GLY A 559 18.15 -30.07 -19.35
C GLY A 559 17.40 -31.31 -18.89
N LEU A 560 16.42 -31.05 -18.03
CA LEU A 560 15.40 -32.01 -17.61
C LEU A 560 14.19 -31.88 -18.54
N THR A 561 13.90 -32.92 -19.32
CA THR A 561 12.79 -32.91 -20.30
C THR A 561 11.70 -33.88 -19.90
N LEU A 562 10.45 -33.45 -20.01
CA LEU A 562 9.27 -34.29 -19.78
C LEU A 562 8.07 -33.81 -20.64
N THR A 563 7.10 -34.70 -20.77
CA THR A 563 5.85 -34.39 -21.50
C THR A 563 4.69 -34.24 -20.51
N LEU A 564 3.94 -33.17 -20.67
CA LEU A 564 2.71 -32.86 -19.95
C LEU A 564 1.52 -33.07 -20.87
N VAL A 565 0.50 -33.77 -20.38
CA VAL A 565 -0.65 -34.17 -21.21
C VAL A 565 -1.91 -33.38 -20.83
N LYS A 566 -2.06 -33.04 -19.57
CA LYS A 566 -3.27 -32.40 -19.02
C LYS A 566 -2.92 -31.25 -18.11
N GLN A 567 -3.65 -30.17 -18.23
CA GLN A 567 -3.57 -29.02 -17.30
C GLN A 567 -4.42 -29.30 -16.06
N PRO A 568 -3.81 -29.45 -14.86
CA PRO A 568 -4.56 -29.69 -13.62
C PRO A 568 -5.22 -28.44 -13.06
N CYS A 569 -4.74 -27.26 -13.44
CA CYS A 569 -5.25 -25.95 -13.06
C CYS A 569 -5.08 -24.96 -14.21
N GLN A 570 -5.35 -23.67 -13.97
CA GLN A 570 -5.17 -22.60 -14.94
C GLN A 570 -3.99 -21.69 -14.54
N TYR A 571 -3.61 -20.77 -15.39
CA TYR A 571 -2.72 -19.62 -15.18
C TYR A 571 -1.23 -19.89 -15.09
N ALA A 572 -0.79 -20.80 -14.23
CA ALA A 572 0.58 -21.28 -14.11
C ALA A 572 0.59 -22.66 -13.45
N TRP A 573 1.63 -23.45 -13.72
CA TRP A 573 1.70 -24.86 -13.30
C TRP A 573 3.01 -25.14 -12.58
N CYS A 574 2.98 -26.00 -11.58
CA CYS A 574 4.13 -26.28 -10.73
C CYS A 574 4.59 -27.73 -10.88
N LEU A 575 5.85 -27.92 -11.20
CA LEU A 575 6.55 -29.19 -11.13
C LEU A 575 7.32 -29.29 -9.82
N GLU A 576 6.96 -30.24 -8.98
CA GLU A 576 7.74 -30.64 -7.81
C GLU A 576 8.85 -31.59 -8.25
N VAL A 577 10.10 -31.20 -8.03
CA VAL A 577 11.30 -31.96 -8.45
C VAL A 577 12.07 -32.40 -7.20
N SER A 578 12.21 -33.69 -7.02
CA SER A 578 13.04 -34.28 -5.97
C SER A 578 14.37 -34.78 -6.56
N GLY A 579 15.42 -34.66 -5.77
CA GLY A 579 16.75 -35.11 -6.18
C GLY A 579 17.77 -34.95 -5.06
N LYS A 580 19.03 -35.28 -5.36
CA LYS A 580 20.13 -35.17 -4.39
C LYS A 580 20.96 -33.94 -4.70
N ASN A 581 21.06 -33.00 -3.72
CA ASN A 581 21.91 -31.80 -3.80
C ASN A 581 21.69 -30.97 -5.07
N LEU A 582 20.44 -30.82 -5.48
CA LEU A 582 20.10 -30.08 -6.68
C LEU A 582 20.56 -28.63 -6.57
N LYS A 583 21.39 -28.20 -7.53
CA LYS A 583 21.82 -26.80 -7.74
C LYS A 583 21.63 -26.46 -9.20
N PRO A 584 21.43 -25.15 -9.54
CA PRO A 584 21.24 -24.81 -10.95
C PRO A 584 22.47 -25.22 -11.77
N ALA A 585 22.22 -25.85 -12.91
CA ALA A 585 23.27 -26.07 -13.91
C ALA A 585 23.78 -24.69 -14.41
N PRO A 586 25.05 -24.61 -14.79
CA PRO A 586 25.69 -23.38 -15.29
C PRO A 586 24.96 -22.74 -16.45
#